data_27e3ad872cdec36774d1e2adfffe5114
#
_entry.id   27e3ad872cdec36774d1e2adfffe5114
#
_cell.length_a   1.000
_cell.length_b   1.000
_cell.length_c   1.000
_cell.angle_alpha   90.00
_cell.angle_beta   90.00
_cell.angle_gamma   90.00
#
_symmetry.space_group_name_H-M   'P 1'
#
loop_
_entity.id
_entity.type
_entity.pdbx_description
1 polymer ?
#
loop_
_entity_poly.entity_id
_entity_poly.type
_entity_poly.pdbx_seq_one_letter_code
_entity_poly.pdbx_strand_id
1 'polypeptide(L)'
;RGALRPLAFSADDAPDPAQSLRLLSEEAAFVTLDMLAANPRPDSGAPATRPVAWKTGTSWGFRDAWTAGVFGDYVLVVWIGNFDGSGNPAFVGIKAAAPLFFGIVDSLRSQQLDPPAPPRLAPRGLSRVEVCAASGDLPNEYCPERVSTWFLPGKSPIRQSTLHRAVLID
;
A
#
# COMPACT_ATOMS: atom_id res chain seq x y z
N ARG A 1 -6.01 -2.08 -11.81
CA ARG A 1 -6.13 -3.52 -12.18
C ARG A 1 -4.84 -4.09 -12.77
N GLY A 2 -3.65 -3.55 -12.43
CA GLY A 2 -2.35 -4.10 -12.79
C GLY A 2 -1.88 -3.84 -14.23
N ALA A 3 -2.55 -3.00 -14.99
CA ALA A 3 -2.14 -2.62 -16.34
C ALA A 3 -1.50 -1.22 -16.32
N LEU A 4 -0.35 -1.10 -16.99
CA LEU A 4 0.28 0.17 -17.31
C LEU A 4 -0.39 0.71 -18.57
N ARG A 5 -0.86 1.94 -18.52
CA ARG A 5 -1.36 2.69 -19.67
C ARG A 5 -0.28 3.68 -20.11
N PRO A 6 -0.21 4.02 -21.39
CA PRO A 6 0.63 5.11 -21.86
C PRO A 6 0.29 6.41 -21.10
N LEU A 7 1.30 7.23 -20.84
CA LEU A 7 1.09 8.52 -20.21
C LEU A 7 0.45 9.49 -21.21
N ALA A 8 -0.56 10.23 -20.76
CA ALA A 8 -1.12 11.37 -21.48
C ALA A 8 -0.58 12.65 -20.83
N PHE A 9 -0.03 13.55 -21.64
CA PHE A 9 0.49 14.84 -21.19
C PHE A 9 -0.47 15.99 -21.49
N SER A 10 -1.47 15.74 -22.33
CA SER A 10 -2.54 16.67 -22.67
C SER A 10 -3.90 15.95 -22.57
N ALA A 11 -4.97 16.73 -22.36
CA ALA A 11 -6.33 16.21 -22.40
C ALA A 11 -6.71 15.67 -23.80
N ASP A 12 -6.04 16.16 -24.84
CA ASP A 12 -6.24 15.72 -26.22
C ASP A 12 -5.49 14.42 -26.55
N ASP A 13 -4.51 14.03 -25.70
CA ASP A 13 -3.76 12.78 -25.81
C ASP A 13 -4.57 11.64 -25.18
N ALA A 14 -5.65 11.19 -25.82
CA ALA A 14 -6.37 10.01 -25.34
C ALA A 14 -5.50 8.76 -25.55
N PRO A 15 -4.93 8.14 -24.50
CA PRO A 15 -4.11 6.96 -24.69
C PRO A 15 -4.95 5.81 -25.23
N ASP A 16 -4.48 5.17 -26.30
CA ASP A 16 -5.11 4.01 -26.88
C ASP A 16 -5.14 2.85 -25.84
N PRO A 17 -6.31 2.38 -25.40
CA PRO A 17 -6.41 1.27 -24.46
C PRO A 17 -5.72 -0.01 -24.94
N ALA A 18 -5.58 -0.20 -26.25
CA ALA A 18 -4.91 -1.36 -26.86
C ALA A 18 -3.39 -1.36 -26.58
N GLN A 19 -2.81 -0.23 -26.23
CA GLN A 19 -1.38 -0.11 -25.88
C GLN A 19 -1.10 -0.38 -24.40
N SER A 20 -2.09 -0.83 -23.62
CA SER A 20 -1.89 -1.15 -22.22
C SER A 20 -1.04 -2.43 -22.06
N LEU A 21 0.01 -2.36 -21.23
CA LEU A 21 0.84 -3.50 -20.87
C LEU A 21 0.43 -4.01 -19.49
N ARG A 22 0.10 -5.29 -19.38
CA ARG A 22 -0.16 -5.90 -18.07
C ARG A 22 1.15 -6.15 -17.33
N LEU A 23 1.36 -5.41 -16.23
CA LEU A 23 2.54 -5.56 -15.36
C LEU A 23 2.27 -6.50 -14.17
N LEU A 24 1.05 -6.49 -13.63
CA LEU A 24 0.64 -7.31 -12.49
C LEU A 24 -0.69 -7.99 -12.81
N SER A 25 -0.95 -9.14 -12.18
CA SER A 25 -2.30 -9.69 -12.18
C SER A 25 -3.26 -8.77 -11.42
N GLU A 26 -4.57 -8.93 -11.61
CA GLU A 26 -5.56 -8.14 -10.86
C GLU A 26 -5.47 -8.42 -9.36
N GLU A 27 -5.19 -9.68 -8.99
CA GLU A 27 -5.03 -10.12 -7.61
C GLU A 27 -3.81 -9.46 -6.96
N ALA A 28 -2.65 -9.50 -7.65
CA ALA A 28 -1.43 -8.89 -7.14
C ALA A 28 -1.58 -7.37 -6.97
N ALA A 29 -2.19 -6.69 -7.93
CA ALA A 29 -2.46 -5.26 -7.85
C ALA A 29 -3.44 -4.92 -6.70
N PHE A 30 -4.49 -5.74 -6.52
CA PHE A 30 -5.46 -5.56 -5.43
C PHE A 30 -4.79 -5.74 -4.07
N VAL A 31 -4.08 -6.86 -3.85
CA VAL A 31 -3.41 -7.16 -2.58
C VAL A 31 -2.36 -6.10 -2.24
N THR A 32 -1.57 -5.65 -3.22
CA THR A 32 -0.59 -4.59 -3.01
C THR A 32 -1.25 -3.31 -2.50
N LEU A 33 -2.33 -2.87 -3.14
CA LEU A 33 -3.03 -1.67 -2.71
C LEU A 33 -3.75 -1.84 -1.37
N ASP A 34 -4.26 -3.04 -1.07
CA ASP A 34 -4.88 -3.38 0.22
C ASP A 34 -3.84 -3.29 1.36
N MET A 35 -2.66 -3.89 1.16
CA MET A 35 -1.55 -3.80 2.11
C MET A 35 -1.08 -2.36 2.32
N LEU A 36 -0.98 -1.57 1.25
CA LEU A 36 -0.58 -0.17 1.35
C LEU A 36 -1.64 0.70 2.04
N ALA A 37 -2.92 0.37 1.87
CA ALA A 37 -4.03 1.06 2.53
C ALA A 37 -4.12 0.74 4.03
N ALA A 38 -3.54 -0.39 4.47
CA ALA A 38 -3.45 -0.75 5.88
C ALA A 38 -2.35 0.03 6.64
N ASN A 39 -1.46 0.75 5.93
CA ASN A 39 -0.46 1.59 6.59
C ASN A 39 -1.14 2.69 7.40
N PRO A 40 -0.84 2.81 8.71
CA PRO A 40 -1.39 3.87 9.53
C PRO A 40 -0.85 5.23 9.06
N ARG A 41 -1.70 6.22 9.11
CA ARG A 41 -1.29 7.60 8.84
C ARG A 41 -0.35 8.09 9.96
N PRO A 42 0.79 8.75 9.65
CA PRO A 42 1.80 9.09 10.67
C PRO A 42 1.32 10.06 11.76
N ASP A 43 0.34 10.88 11.44
CA ASP A 43 -0.17 11.97 12.28
C ASP A 43 -1.52 11.68 12.94
N SER A 44 -2.10 10.51 12.70
CA SER A 44 -3.38 10.11 13.29
C SER A 44 -3.24 8.78 14.02
N GLY A 45 -3.56 8.77 15.31
CA GLY A 45 -3.71 7.54 16.09
C GLY A 45 -5.00 6.76 15.81
N ALA A 46 -5.85 7.21 14.88
CA ALA A 46 -7.12 6.60 14.56
C ALA A 46 -7.11 5.98 13.14
N PRO A 47 -7.85 4.88 12.92
CA PRO A 47 -8.05 4.35 11.58
C PRO A 47 -8.66 5.41 10.67
N ALA A 48 -8.10 5.59 9.49
CA ALA A 48 -8.62 6.54 8.52
C ALA A 48 -9.99 6.06 8.03
N THR A 49 -11.01 6.91 8.16
CA THR A 49 -12.37 6.63 7.61
C THR A 49 -12.36 6.50 6.09
N ARG A 50 -11.33 7.08 5.44
CA ARG A 50 -11.11 7.03 4.00
C ARG A 50 -9.64 6.65 3.76
N PRO A 51 -9.34 5.35 3.52
CA PRO A 51 -7.98 4.87 3.42
C PRO A 51 -7.25 5.47 2.21
N VAL A 52 -5.95 5.66 2.36
CA VAL A 52 -5.00 6.01 1.30
C VAL A 52 -4.02 4.85 1.19
N ALA A 53 -3.87 4.30 0.02
CA ALA A 53 -2.82 3.31 -0.25
C ALA A 53 -1.52 4.07 -0.50
N TRP A 54 -0.56 4.04 0.44
CA TRP A 54 0.62 4.89 0.38
C TRP A 54 1.90 4.20 0.87
N LYS A 55 3.05 4.74 0.44
CA LYS A 55 4.38 4.28 0.82
C LYS A 55 5.38 5.43 0.78
N THR A 56 6.29 5.44 1.75
CA THR A 56 7.44 6.32 1.74
C THR A 56 8.66 5.66 1.12
N GLY A 57 9.58 6.48 0.62
CA GLY A 57 10.92 6.11 0.24
C GLY A 57 11.94 7.10 0.81
N THR A 58 13.10 6.60 1.17
CA THR A 58 14.27 7.41 1.54
C THR A 58 15.45 6.85 0.78
N SER A 59 16.10 7.67 -0.04
CA SER A 59 17.26 7.21 -0.82
C SER A 59 18.50 7.08 0.06
N TRP A 60 19.47 6.34 -0.46
CA TRP A 60 20.77 6.21 0.18
C TRP A 60 21.42 7.57 0.40
N GLY A 61 21.97 7.78 1.59
CA GLY A 61 22.60 9.06 1.95
C GLY A 61 21.62 10.20 2.18
N PHE A 62 20.31 9.91 2.36
CA PHE A 62 19.27 10.92 2.61
C PHE A 62 19.23 12.02 1.54
N ARG A 63 19.38 11.65 0.27
CA ARG A 63 19.34 12.59 -0.85
C ARG A 63 17.92 12.95 -1.23
N ASP A 64 16.99 11.97 -1.08
CA ASP A 64 15.61 12.10 -1.49
C ASP A 64 14.66 11.52 -0.45
N ALA A 65 13.65 12.27 -0.12
CA ALA A 65 12.49 11.83 0.65
C ALA A 65 11.26 11.76 -0.28
N TRP A 66 10.67 10.57 -0.39
CA TRP A 66 9.52 10.30 -1.24
C TRP A 66 8.31 9.89 -0.42
N THR A 67 7.14 10.28 -0.89
CA THR A 67 5.86 9.66 -0.52
C THR A 67 5.01 9.55 -1.77
N ALA A 68 4.55 8.34 -2.07
CA ALA A 68 3.63 8.08 -3.18
C ALA A 68 2.39 7.38 -2.65
N GLY A 69 1.22 7.69 -3.22
CA GLY A 69 -0.02 7.05 -2.83
C GLY A 69 -1.14 7.20 -3.85
N VAL A 70 -2.17 6.36 -3.64
CA VAL A 70 -3.38 6.29 -4.45
C VAL A 70 -4.58 6.44 -3.53
N PHE A 71 -5.49 7.35 -3.85
CA PHE A 71 -6.74 7.58 -3.14
C PHE A 71 -7.79 8.16 -4.11
N GLY A 72 -9.03 7.73 -3.99
CA GLY A 72 -10.04 8.09 -4.99
C GLY A 72 -9.55 7.82 -6.41
N ASP A 73 -9.64 8.83 -7.26
CA ASP A 73 -9.15 8.80 -8.64
C ASP A 73 -7.75 9.41 -8.81
N TYR A 74 -7.06 9.69 -7.69
CA TYR A 74 -5.76 10.37 -7.68
C TYR A 74 -4.60 9.42 -7.47
N VAL A 75 -3.50 9.72 -8.15
CA VAL A 75 -2.15 9.29 -7.82
C VAL A 75 -1.36 10.53 -7.43
N LEU A 76 -0.87 10.58 -6.21
CA LEU A 76 -0.06 11.67 -5.69
C LEU A 76 1.34 11.17 -5.38
N VAL A 77 2.34 11.93 -5.82
CA VAL A 77 3.75 11.70 -5.47
C VAL A 77 4.32 13.01 -4.96
N VAL A 78 4.96 12.96 -3.79
CA VAL A 78 5.69 14.07 -3.19
C VAL A 78 7.16 13.70 -3.11
N TRP A 79 7.99 14.57 -3.61
CA TRP A 79 9.43 14.50 -3.51
C TRP A 79 9.99 15.72 -2.77
N ILE A 80 10.92 15.49 -1.87
CA ILE A 80 11.70 16.51 -1.19
C ILE A 80 13.17 16.12 -1.29
N GLY A 81 13.98 17.01 -1.83
CA GLY A 81 15.39 16.80 -2.08
C GLY A 81 16.10 18.08 -2.54
N ASN A 82 17.40 18.01 -2.68
CA ASN A 82 18.21 19.07 -3.25
C ASN A 82 18.45 18.81 -4.74
N PHE A 83 18.36 19.84 -5.58
CA PHE A 83 18.57 19.69 -7.03
C PHE A 83 19.98 19.27 -7.42
N ASP A 84 20.97 19.57 -6.57
CA ASP A 84 22.37 19.13 -6.75
C ASP A 84 22.61 17.70 -6.27
N GLY A 85 21.58 17.03 -5.72
CA GLY A 85 21.67 15.67 -5.21
C GLY A 85 22.43 15.55 -3.87
N SER A 86 22.74 16.68 -3.21
CA SER A 86 23.36 16.66 -1.89
C SER A 86 22.39 16.08 -0.83
N GLY A 87 22.91 15.26 0.08
CA GLY A 87 22.13 14.63 1.15
C GLY A 87 21.83 15.60 2.29
N ASN A 88 20.69 15.38 2.96
CA ASN A 88 20.34 16.05 4.20
C ASN A 88 19.71 15.01 5.14
N PRO A 89 20.23 14.81 6.37
CA PRO A 89 19.67 13.85 7.34
C PRO A 89 18.18 14.05 7.65
N ALA A 90 17.63 15.25 7.38
CA ALA A 90 16.20 15.52 7.52
C ALA A 90 15.33 14.92 6.40
N PHE A 91 15.92 14.51 5.27
CA PHE A 91 15.18 13.95 4.12
C PHE A 91 14.83 12.48 4.36
N VAL A 92 14.03 12.24 5.38
CA VAL A 92 13.43 10.93 5.67
C VAL A 92 11.97 10.96 5.21
N GLY A 93 11.59 10.05 4.30
CA GLY A 93 10.29 10.07 3.63
C GLY A 93 9.10 10.23 4.57
N ILE A 94 9.07 9.48 5.69
CA ILE A 94 7.99 9.55 6.67
C ILE A 94 7.95 10.90 7.43
N LYS A 95 9.09 11.57 7.58
CA LYS A 95 9.20 12.82 8.36
C LYS A 95 9.11 14.07 7.49
N ALA A 96 9.64 14.02 6.27
CA ALA A 96 9.71 15.15 5.38
C ALA A 96 8.56 15.13 4.34
N ALA A 97 8.43 14.07 3.55
CA ALA A 97 7.50 14.02 2.43
C ALA A 97 6.07 13.63 2.84
N ALA A 98 5.89 12.74 3.84
CA ALA A 98 4.57 12.29 4.24
C ALA A 98 3.68 13.40 4.84
N PRO A 99 4.16 14.33 5.67
CA PRO A 99 3.33 15.41 6.16
C PRO A 99 2.78 16.29 5.03
N LEU A 100 3.61 16.64 4.05
CA LEU A 100 3.18 17.41 2.88
C LEU A 100 2.18 16.61 2.03
N PHE A 101 2.45 15.32 1.81
CA PHE A 101 1.56 14.42 1.08
C PHE A 101 0.15 14.41 1.72
N PHE A 102 0.06 14.19 3.03
CA PHE A 102 -1.23 14.15 3.71
C PHE A 102 -1.89 15.52 3.82
N GLY A 103 -1.13 16.60 3.93
CA GLY A 103 -1.67 17.96 3.84
C GLY A 103 -2.37 18.22 2.50
N ILE A 104 -1.81 17.75 1.39
CA ILE A 104 -2.44 17.83 0.07
C ILE A 104 -3.70 16.97 0.00
N VAL A 105 -3.65 15.72 0.50
CA VAL A 105 -4.82 14.83 0.57
C VAL A 105 -5.96 15.47 1.34
N ASP A 106 -5.68 16.05 2.50
CA ASP A 106 -6.68 16.70 3.34
C ASP A 106 -7.25 17.96 2.68
N SER A 107 -6.40 18.73 2.00
CA SER A 107 -6.83 19.88 1.22
C SER A 107 -7.80 19.50 0.10
N LEU A 108 -7.49 18.46 -0.68
CA LEU A 108 -8.38 17.95 -1.73
C LEU A 108 -9.72 17.47 -1.16
N ARG A 109 -9.69 16.79 -0.02
CA ARG A 109 -10.89 16.30 0.67
C ARG A 109 -11.75 17.42 1.23
N SER A 110 -11.15 18.44 1.81
CA SER A 110 -11.87 19.61 2.33
C SER A 110 -12.56 20.41 1.23
N GLN A 111 -11.98 20.43 0.03
CA GLN A 111 -12.56 21.05 -1.15
C GLN A 111 -13.54 20.15 -1.91
N GLN A 112 -13.85 18.96 -1.38
CA GLN A 112 -14.74 17.96 -2.00
C GLN A 112 -14.25 17.45 -3.38
N LEU A 113 -12.97 17.56 -3.65
CA LEU A 113 -12.35 17.09 -4.90
C LEU A 113 -12.05 15.59 -4.87
N ASP A 114 -12.03 14.97 -3.68
CA ASP A 114 -11.92 13.51 -3.48
C ASP A 114 -13.21 12.99 -2.83
N PRO A 115 -14.30 12.76 -3.58
CA PRO A 115 -15.54 12.23 -3.04
C PRO A 115 -15.36 10.79 -2.54
N PRO A 116 -16.21 10.33 -1.59
CA PRO A 116 -16.20 8.94 -1.17
C PRO A 116 -16.40 7.98 -2.36
N ALA A 117 -15.44 7.09 -2.57
CA ALA A 117 -15.53 6.05 -3.58
C ALA A 117 -16.05 4.74 -2.96
N PRO A 118 -16.76 3.90 -3.73
CA PRO A 118 -17.15 2.58 -3.25
C PRO A 118 -15.92 1.72 -2.93
N PRO A 119 -16.02 0.78 -1.97
CA PRO A 119 -14.95 -0.14 -1.66
C PRO A 119 -14.51 -0.91 -2.91
N ARG A 120 -13.20 -1.12 -3.04
CA ARG A 120 -12.67 -1.94 -4.12
C ARG A 120 -13.09 -3.39 -3.92
N LEU A 121 -13.73 -3.97 -4.92
CA LEU A 121 -14.10 -5.38 -4.90
C LEU A 121 -12.86 -6.24 -5.15
N ALA A 122 -12.72 -7.29 -4.31
CA ALA A 122 -11.66 -8.26 -4.49
C ALA A 122 -11.87 -9.06 -5.78
N PRO A 123 -10.80 -9.33 -6.57
CA PRO A 123 -10.85 -10.24 -7.68
C PRO A 123 -11.31 -11.64 -7.28
N ARG A 124 -12.00 -12.33 -8.19
CA ARG A 124 -12.54 -13.69 -7.94
C ARG A 124 -11.48 -14.73 -7.61
N GLY A 125 -10.22 -14.50 -8.04
CA GLY A 125 -9.09 -15.38 -7.78
C GLY A 125 -8.57 -15.31 -6.34
N LEU A 126 -9.05 -14.38 -5.51
CA LEU A 126 -8.65 -14.23 -4.12
C LEU A 126 -9.69 -14.82 -3.16
N SER A 127 -9.21 -15.43 -2.09
CA SER A 127 -10.02 -15.86 -0.96
C SER A 127 -9.46 -15.32 0.36
N ARG A 128 -10.26 -15.34 1.42
CA ARG A 128 -9.80 -15.02 2.78
C ARG A 128 -9.45 -16.31 3.50
N VAL A 129 -8.33 -16.30 4.21
CA VAL A 129 -7.89 -17.38 5.08
C VAL A 129 -7.44 -16.80 6.41
N GLU A 130 -7.61 -17.60 7.48
CA GLU A 130 -7.01 -17.27 8.77
C GLU A 130 -5.56 -17.75 8.82
N VAL A 131 -4.69 -16.90 9.34
CA VAL A 131 -3.28 -17.19 9.58
C VAL A 131 -2.92 -16.82 11.02
N CYS A 132 -1.85 -17.41 11.53
CA CYS A 132 -1.27 -17.02 12.81
C CYS A 132 -0.65 -15.62 12.67
N ALA A 133 -1.08 -14.68 13.51
CA ALA A 133 -0.64 -13.27 13.42
C ALA A 133 0.89 -13.13 13.49
N ALA A 134 1.54 -13.97 14.30
CA ALA A 134 2.98 -13.89 14.52
C ALA A 134 3.82 -14.46 13.37
N SER A 135 3.33 -15.49 12.65
CA SER A 135 4.11 -16.17 11.60
C SER A 135 3.61 -15.92 10.19
N GLY A 136 2.32 -15.53 10.02
CA GLY A 136 1.67 -15.45 8.71
C GLY A 136 1.35 -16.82 8.08
N ASP A 137 1.68 -17.94 8.74
CA ASP A 137 1.36 -19.28 8.28
C ASP A 137 -0.01 -19.74 8.79
N LEU A 138 -0.56 -20.85 8.28
CA LEU A 138 -1.80 -21.43 8.76
C LEU A 138 -1.71 -21.72 10.28
N PRO A 139 -2.75 -21.41 11.07
CA PRO A 139 -2.66 -21.54 12.51
C PRO A 139 -2.62 -23.02 12.92
N ASN A 140 -1.84 -23.31 13.96
CA ASN A 140 -1.92 -24.55 14.71
C ASN A 140 -2.77 -24.34 15.99
N GLU A 141 -2.92 -25.38 16.80
CA GLU A 141 -3.68 -25.32 18.04
C GLU A 141 -3.10 -24.36 19.10
N TYR A 142 -1.79 -24.09 19.03
CA TYR A 142 -1.07 -23.21 19.97
C TYR A 142 -1.00 -21.75 19.51
N CYS A 143 -1.54 -21.42 18.34
CA CYS A 143 -1.51 -20.05 17.86
C CYS A 143 -2.47 -19.16 18.67
N PRO A 144 -1.97 -18.18 19.47
CA PRO A 144 -2.79 -17.41 20.39
C PRO A 144 -3.64 -16.36 19.68
N GLU A 145 -3.17 -15.87 18.55
CA GLU A 145 -3.83 -14.82 17.78
C GLU A 145 -3.88 -15.16 16.30
N ARG A 146 -5.08 -15.04 15.73
CA ARG A 146 -5.35 -15.33 14.33
C ARG A 146 -5.84 -14.07 13.64
N VAL A 147 -5.38 -13.85 12.40
CA VAL A 147 -5.80 -12.73 11.56
C VAL A 147 -6.23 -13.23 10.19
N SER A 148 -7.22 -12.55 9.62
CA SER A 148 -7.68 -12.85 8.26
C SER A 148 -6.81 -12.13 7.24
N THR A 149 -6.30 -12.86 6.25
CA THR A 149 -5.50 -12.31 5.15
C THR A 149 -5.98 -12.80 3.79
N TRP A 150 -5.49 -12.16 2.73
CA TRP A 150 -5.75 -12.60 1.37
C TRP A 150 -4.89 -13.80 0.98
N PHE A 151 -5.52 -14.74 0.31
CA PHE A 151 -4.89 -15.96 -0.18
C PHE A 151 -5.13 -16.08 -1.68
N LEU A 152 -4.05 -16.31 -2.43
CA LEU A 152 -4.08 -16.57 -3.87
C LEU A 152 -3.75 -18.06 -4.09
N PRO A 153 -4.72 -18.89 -4.48
CA PRO A 153 -4.51 -20.32 -4.75
C PRO A 153 -3.37 -20.55 -5.74
N GLY A 154 -2.50 -21.51 -5.43
CA GLY A 154 -1.35 -21.86 -6.27
C GLY A 154 -0.18 -20.86 -6.24
N LYS A 155 -0.28 -19.77 -5.46
CA LYS A 155 0.80 -18.77 -5.29
C LYS A 155 1.12 -18.52 -3.82
N SER A 156 0.10 -18.32 -2.98
CA SER A 156 0.32 -18.16 -1.54
C SER A 156 0.83 -19.46 -0.92
N PRO A 157 1.82 -19.39 -0.01
CA PRO A 157 2.33 -20.58 0.65
C PRO A 157 1.26 -21.22 1.52
N ILE A 158 1.23 -22.56 1.56
CA ILE A 158 0.38 -23.38 2.43
C ILE A 158 1.31 -24.11 3.40
N ARG A 159 1.59 -23.48 4.51
CA ARG A 159 2.44 -24.03 5.56
C ARG A 159 1.78 -23.81 6.91
N GLN A 160 1.79 -24.81 7.78
CA GLN A 160 1.32 -24.66 9.15
C GLN A 160 2.39 -23.97 10.00
N SER A 161 1.97 -23.07 10.88
CA SER A 161 2.86 -22.37 11.82
C SER A 161 3.54 -23.37 12.75
N THR A 162 4.85 -23.22 12.89
CA THR A 162 5.67 -23.96 13.86
C THR A 162 6.22 -23.06 14.97
N LEU A 163 5.82 -21.77 14.96
CA LEU A 163 6.32 -20.78 15.90
C LEU A 163 5.87 -21.07 17.34
N HIS A 164 4.58 -21.40 17.48
CA HIS A 164 4.01 -21.75 18.79
C HIS A 164 3.90 -23.27 18.92
N ARG A 165 4.38 -23.81 20.04
CA ARG A 165 4.39 -25.24 20.33
C ARG A 165 4.30 -25.48 21.84
N ALA A 166 3.82 -26.66 22.25
CA ALA A 166 3.92 -27.08 23.63
C ALA A 166 5.39 -27.29 24.01
N VAL A 167 5.75 -26.88 25.22
CA VAL A 167 7.07 -27.09 25.82
C VAL A 167 6.81 -27.74 27.17
N LEU A 168 7.44 -28.89 27.40
CA LEU A 168 7.50 -29.48 28.75
C LEU A 168 8.57 -28.72 29.52
N ILE A 169 8.19 -28.20 30.67
CA ILE A 169 9.12 -27.57 31.62
C ILE A 169 9.30 -28.58 32.74
N ASP A 170 10.52 -29.11 32.89
CA ASP A 170 10.94 -29.98 33.99
C ASP A 170 11.11 -29.19 35.28
#